data_5f9cfd5b161c68302fa037137b35be44
#
_entry.id   5f9cfd5b161c68302fa037137b35be44
#
_cell.length_a   1.000
_cell.length_b   1.000
_cell.length_c   1.000
_cell.angle_alpha   90.00
_cell.angle_beta   90.00
_cell.angle_gamma   90.00
#
_symmetry.space_group_name_H-M   'P 1'
#
loop_
_entity.id
_entity.type
_entity.pdbx_description
1 polymer ?
#
loop_
_entity_poly.entity_id
_entity_poly.type
_entity_poly.pdbx_seq_one_letter_code
_entity_poly.pdbx_strand_id
1 'polypeptide(L)'
;MQIIVVSNSPSKRIEYFVEAGRSLQTGVRVMTYEELFNCLPSLRQAVVKLEPWVSCETDFLKYTLFNDEYKTILQRLDETALPDDVHFLNPPHALLQALDKKEAKRILSANDLNVTPMLDTPHSFDELAQALSGCSRGCFLKPRYGSGAGGIMAIRYQPRQKKWVVYTTLQKVDRVIHNTKRIHRLTKEQDILPLAEAVMHTGAILEEWIPKEQLQGENYDLRVVSGEEEIDYVVVRCSKGGITNLHLNNNARLWSELPLSEDVRQRIYLLCRKAVRTLGLRYGGVDVLIERGTDTPYIIEVNGQGDHIYQDMYAHNSIYTRQIRTIKKKYDHADR
;
A
#
# COMPACT_ATOMS: atom_id res chain seq x y z
N MET A 1 16.24 17.70 -19.37
CA MET A 1 15.26 16.65 -18.98
C MET A 1 14.04 17.27 -18.33
N GLN A 2 12.82 16.77 -18.62
CA GLN A 2 11.55 17.20 -18.00
C GLN A 2 11.16 16.21 -16.89
N ILE A 3 10.61 16.71 -15.79
CA ILE A 3 9.96 15.87 -14.78
C ILE A 3 8.46 16.10 -14.85
N ILE A 4 7.71 15.04 -15.03
CA ILE A 4 6.26 15.07 -15.20
C ILE A 4 5.60 14.29 -14.08
N VAL A 5 4.60 14.87 -13.42
CA VAL A 5 3.75 14.18 -12.44
C VAL A 5 2.35 14.03 -13.03
N VAL A 6 1.86 12.81 -13.03
CA VAL A 6 0.55 12.48 -13.59
C VAL A 6 -0.42 12.09 -12.49
N SER A 7 -1.59 12.71 -12.48
CA SER A 7 -2.63 12.46 -11.47
C SER A 7 -4.03 12.71 -12.03
N ASN A 8 -5.03 12.07 -11.44
CA ASN A 8 -6.45 12.33 -11.75
C ASN A 8 -7.05 13.50 -10.96
N SER A 9 -6.36 13.97 -9.91
CA SER A 9 -6.85 15.06 -9.07
C SER A 9 -5.71 15.78 -8.35
N PRO A 10 -5.89 17.06 -7.99
CA PRO A 10 -4.96 17.78 -7.12
C PRO A 10 -4.79 17.08 -5.77
N SER A 11 -3.58 17.10 -5.24
CA SER A 11 -3.29 16.54 -3.92
C SER A 11 -2.08 17.22 -3.28
N LYS A 12 -2.02 17.19 -1.95
CA LYS A 12 -0.84 17.67 -1.21
C LYS A 12 0.46 16.98 -1.64
N ARG A 13 0.38 15.72 -2.08
CA ARG A 13 1.53 14.97 -2.58
C ARG A 13 2.15 15.64 -3.81
N ILE A 14 1.29 16.07 -4.73
CA ILE A 14 1.71 16.81 -5.94
C ILE A 14 2.31 18.15 -5.55
N GLU A 15 1.65 18.89 -4.66
CA GLU A 15 2.14 20.18 -4.17
C GLU A 15 3.55 20.05 -3.57
N TYR A 16 3.77 19.09 -2.68
CA TYR A 16 5.09 18.81 -2.09
C TYR A 16 6.12 18.41 -3.14
N PHE A 17 5.75 17.57 -4.12
CA PHE A 17 6.69 17.17 -5.17
C PHE A 17 7.07 18.35 -6.09
N VAL A 18 6.11 19.19 -6.45
CA VAL A 18 6.35 20.41 -7.23
C VAL A 18 7.23 21.40 -6.44
N GLU A 19 6.97 21.56 -5.14
CA GLU A 19 7.78 22.41 -4.26
C GLU A 19 9.22 21.91 -4.13
N ALA A 20 9.41 20.59 -3.99
CA ALA A 20 10.75 19.99 -4.01
C ALA A 20 11.49 20.26 -5.34
N GLY A 21 10.76 20.19 -6.46
CA GLY A 21 11.32 20.58 -7.78
C GLY A 21 11.75 22.03 -7.80
N ARG A 22 10.89 22.92 -7.33
CA ARG A 22 11.19 24.36 -7.28
C ARG A 22 12.39 24.65 -6.39
N SER A 23 12.51 24.04 -5.22
CA SER A 23 13.64 24.20 -4.29
C SER A 23 14.99 23.75 -4.92
N LEU A 24 14.94 22.80 -5.87
CA LEU A 24 16.08 22.30 -6.62
C LEU A 24 16.25 22.96 -8.01
N GLN A 25 15.53 24.06 -8.27
CA GLN A 25 15.55 24.76 -9.55
C GLN A 25 15.24 23.82 -10.73
N THR A 26 14.34 22.89 -10.52
CA THR A 26 13.91 21.88 -11.49
C THR A 26 12.43 22.05 -11.77
N GLY A 27 12.08 22.31 -13.05
CA GLY A 27 10.69 22.40 -13.46
C GLY A 27 9.97 21.06 -13.33
N VAL A 28 8.82 21.05 -12.68
CA VAL A 28 7.92 19.89 -12.62
C VAL A 28 6.62 20.25 -13.29
N ARG A 29 6.28 19.53 -14.35
CA ARG A 29 4.99 19.66 -15.05
C ARG A 29 3.98 18.70 -14.44
N VAL A 30 2.79 19.21 -14.16
CA VAL A 30 1.64 18.38 -13.70
C VAL A 30 0.68 18.20 -14.85
N MET A 31 0.18 16.98 -15.05
CA MET A 31 -0.82 16.68 -16.07
C MET A 31 -1.75 15.56 -15.62
N THR A 32 -2.88 15.44 -16.30
CA THR A 32 -3.82 14.33 -16.15
C THR A 32 -3.34 13.09 -16.91
N TYR A 33 -3.94 11.93 -16.61
CA TYR A 33 -3.69 10.70 -17.37
C TYR A 33 -4.12 10.84 -18.83
N GLU A 34 -5.21 11.56 -19.10
CA GLU A 34 -5.68 11.84 -20.48
C GLU A 34 -4.66 12.68 -21.25
N GLU A 35 -4.18 13.76 -20.66
CA GLU A 35 -3.11 14.60 -21.25
C GLU A 35 -1.83 13.79 -21.52
N LEU A 36 -1.47 12.89 -20.58
CA LEU A 36 -0.33 12.00 -20.78
C LEU A 36 -0.51 11.13 -22.02
N PHE A 37 -1.63 10.43 -22.16
CA PHE A 37 -1.90 9.57 -23.33
C PHE A 37 -1.84 10.36 -24.64
N ASN A 38 -2.35 11.59 -24.66
CA ASN A 38 -2.35 12.43 -25.85
C ASN A 38 -0.96 12.91 -26.24
N CYS A 39 -0.06 13.17 -25.27
CA CYS A 39 1.28 13.68 -25.57
C CYS A 39 2.40 12.64 -25.53
N LEU A 40 2.14 11.44 -25.01
CA LEU A 40 3.18 10.43 -24.75
C LEU A 40 4.05 10.09 -25.99
N PRO A 41 3.52 9.92 -27.21
CA PRO A 41 4.33 9.66 -28.40
C PRO A 41 5.28 10.82 -28.79
N SER A 42 4.93 12.04 -28.38
CA SER A 42 5.69 13.26 -28.69
C SER A 42 6.61 13.72 -27.56
N LEU A 43 6.53 13.09 -26.38
CA LEU A 43 7.43 13.41 -25.28
C LEU A 43 8.88 13.12 -25.64
N ARG A 44 9.77 13.94 -25.12
CA ARG A 44 11.24 13.76 -25.26
C ARG A 44 11.91 14.13 -23.95
N GLN A 45 12.97 13.39 -23.62
CA GLN A 45 13.82 13.63 -22.45
C GLN A 45 13.01 13.84 -21.18
N ALA A 46 12.13 12.87 -20.83
CA ALA A 46 11.21 13.01 -19.73
C ALA A 46 11.26 11.84 -18.74
N VAL A 47 11.09 12.16 -17.46
CA VAL A 47 10.79 11.18 -16.41
C VAL A 47 9.39 11.43 -15.90
N VAL A 48 8.54 10.40 -16.00
CA VAL A 48 7.11 10.44 -15.65
C VAL A 48 6.88 9.75 -14.33
N LYS A 49 6.35 10.48 -13.35
CA LYS A 49 5.90 9.96 -12.06
C LYS A 49 4.39 9.79 -12.09
N LEU A 50 3.91 8.55 -11.96
CA LEU A 50 2.49 8.25 -11.88
C LEU A 50 2.04 8.31 -10.42
N GLU A 51 1.07 9.18 -10.10
CA GLU A 51 0.41 9.21 -8.80
C GLU A 51 -0.78 8.25 -8.78
N PRO A 52 -1.12 7.66 -7.61
CA PRO A 52 -2.27 6.77 -7.52
C PRO A 52 -3.56 7.56 -7.80
N TRP A 53 -4.53 6.89 -8.38
CA TRP A 53 -5.87 7.42 -8.41
C TRP A 53 -6.41 7.53 -6.99
N VAL A 54 -7.02 8.69 -6.70
CA VAL A 54 -7.63 8.96 -5.40
C VAL A 54 -9.13 8.97 -5.58
N SER A 55 -9.82 8.11 -4.83
CA SER A 55 -11.27 8.08 -4.75
C SER A 55 -11.75 8.61 -3.40
N CYS A 56 -12.76 9.46 -3.43
CA CYS A 56 -13.53 9.85 -2.24
C CYS A 56 -14.80 9.00 -2.07
N GLU A 57 -14.95 7.95 -2.89
CA GLU A 57 -16.14 7.10 -2.91
C GLU A 57 -16.22 6.27 -1.63
N THR A 58 -17.36 6.30 -0.99
CA THR A 58 -17.67 5.52 0.21
C THR A 58 -18.45 4.26 -0.09
N ASP A 59 -19.20 4.20 -1.18
CA ASP A 59 -19.85 2.97 -1.68
C ASP A 59 -18.76 1.97 -2.07
N PHE A 60 -18.77 0.81 -1.40
CA PHE A 60 -17.72 -0.19 -1.58
C PHE A 60 -17.69 -0.79 -2.98
N LEU A 61 -18.84 -0.96 -3.62
CA LEU A 61 -18.90 -1.46 -5.00
C LEU A 61 -18.28 -0.44 -5.97
N LYS A 62 -18.65 0.83 -5.86
CA LYS A 62 -18.06 1.89 -6.69
C LYS A 62 -16.57 2.07 -6.44
N TYR A 63 -16.14 1.91 -5.18
CA TYR A 63 -14.72 1.90 -4.84
C TYR A 63 -13.96 0.76 -5.54
N THR A 64 -14.55 -0.43 -5.65
CA THR A 64 -13.90 -1.56 -6.36
C THR A 64 -13.84 -1.30 -7.86
N LEU A 65 -14.91 -0.80 -8.47
CA LEU A 65 -14.92 -0.43 -9.89
C LEU A 65 -13.87 0.65 -10.21
N PHE A 66 -13.72 1.63 -9.35
CA PHE A 66 -12.70 2.67 -9.49
C PHE A 66 -11.26 2.08 -9.48
N ASN A 67 -10.99 1.10 -8.64
CA ASN A 67 -9.69 0.41 -8.64
C ASN A 67 -9.46 -0.41 -9.92
N ASP A 68 -10.52 -1.01 -10.49
CA ASP A 68 -10.44 -1.74 -11.75
C ASP A 68 -10.18 -0.80 -12.94
N GLU A 69 -10.78 0.39 -12.94
CA GLU A 69 -10.48 1.43 -13.94
C GLU A 69 -9.01 1.85 -13.87
N TYR A 70 -8.50 2.10 -12.66
CA TYR A 70 -7.11 2.48 -12.48
C TYR A 70 -6.15 1.37 -12.95
N LYS A 71 -6.46 0.11 -12.64
CA LYS A 71 -5.71 -1.04 -13.16
C LYS A 71 -5.68 -1.05 -14.68
N THR A 72 -6.82 -0.81 -15.34
CA THR A 72 -6.93 -0.76 -16.81
C THR A 72 -6.06 0.36 -17.40
N ILE A 73 -5.99 1.52 -16.74
CA ILE A 73 -5.11 2.62 -17.16
C ILE A 73 -3.63 2.22 -17.07
N LEU A 74 -3.22 1.58 -15.97
CA LEU A 74 -1.84 1.12 -15.82
C LEU A 74 -1.49 0.05 -16.87
N GLN A 75 -2.40 -0.89 -17.17
CA GLN A 75 -2.21 -1.89 -18.23
C GLN A 75 -2.00 -1.22 -19.59
N ARG A 76 -2.87 -0.26 -19.93
CA ARG A 76 -2.73 0.49 -21.18
C ARG A 76 -1.40 1.26 -21.27
N LEU A 77 -0.92 1.85 -20.16
CA LEU A 77 0.38 2.51 -20.12
C LEU A 77 1.54 1.53 -20.29
N ASP A 78 1.42 0.33 -19.72
CA ASP A 78 2.45 -0.71 -19.83
C ASP A 78 2.59 -1.25 -21.27
N GLU A 79 1.46 -1.34 -21.99
CA GLU A 79 1.40 -1.78 -23.39
C GLU A 79 1.81 -0.66 -24.39
N THR A 80 1.89 0.60 -23.92
CA THR A 80 2.21 1.71 -24.82
C THR A 80 3.72 1.84 -25.01
N ALA A 81 4.16 1.82 -26.27
CA ALA A 81 5.56 2.05 -26.62
C ALA A 81 5.99 3.47 -26.19
N LEU A 82 7.12 3.56 -25.51
CA LEU A 82 7.72 4.82 -25.08
C LEU A 82 8.83 5.23 -26.07
N PRO A 83 9.02 6.54 -26.27
CA PRO A 83 10.29 7.03 -26.84
C PRO A 83 11.47 6.62 -25.95
N ASP A 84 12.63 6.34 -26.55
CA ASP A 84 13.82 5.82 -25.86
C ASP A 84 14.32 6.72 -24.71
N ASP A 85 14.05 8.02 -24.79
CA ASP A 85 14.44 9.05 -23.84
C ASP A 85 13.33 9.42 -22.82
N VAL A 86 12.25 8.61 -22.77
CA VAL A 86 11.14 8.76 -21.83
C VAL A 86 11.09 7.57 -20.87
N HIS A 87 11.08 7.86 -19.59
CA HIS A 87 11.11 6.83 -18.55
C HIS A 87 10.01 7.04 -17.51
N PHE A 88 9.41 5.96 -17.02
CA PHE A 88 8.61 6.02 -15.82
C PHE A 88 9.49 5.93 -14.56
N LEU A 89 9.19 6.73 -13.54
CA LEU A 89 9.87 6.64 -12.24
C LEU A 89 9.63 5.25 -11.62
N ASN A 90 8.39 4.82 -11.56
CA ASN A 90 8.02 3.42 -11.34
C ASN A 90 7.33 2.90 -12.61
N PRO A 91 7.82 1.83 -13.22
CA PRO A 91 7.19 1.27 -14.43
C PRO A 91 5.75 0.84 -14.18
N PRO A 92 4.82 1.01 -15.14
CA PRO A 92 3.42 0.63 -14.97
C PRO A 92 3.22 -0.84 -14.58
N HIS A 93 3.98 -1.78 -15.18
CA HIS A 93 3.93 -3.20 -14.79
C HIS A 93 4.30 -3.44 -13.32
N ALA A 94 5.31 -2.73 -12.81
CA ALA A 94 5.72 -2.83 -11.42
C ALA A 94 4.65 -2.26 -10.47
N LEU A 95 3.97 -1.18 -10.88
CA LEU A 95 2.83 -0.63 -10.15
C LEU A 95 1.65 -1.60 -10.14
N LEU A 96 1.37 -2.28 -11.27
CA LEU A 96 0.34 -3.32 -11.37
C LEU A 96 0.63 -4.50 -10.44
N GLN A 97 1.89 -4.97 -10.41
CA GLN A 97 2.31 -6.04 -9.50
C GLN A 97 2.14 -5.64 -8.03
N ALA A 98 2.52 -4.42 -7.68
CA ALA A 98 2.38 -3.93 -6.30
C ALA A 98 0.91 -3.68 -5.91
N LEU A 99 0.06 -3.26 -6.85
CA LEU A 99 -1.37 -3.04 -6.64
C LEU A 99 -2.13 -4.33 -6.37
N ASP A 100 -1.71 -5.43 -6.99
CA ASP A 100 -2.28 -6.77 -6.81
C ASP A 100 -1.66 -7.45 -5.58
N LYS A 101 -2.34 -7.37 -4.43
CA LYS A 101 -1.84 -7.93 -3.17
C LYS A 101 -1.50 -9.43 -3.24
N LYS A 102 -2.27 -10.20 -4.03
CA LYS A 102 -2.03 -11.64 -4.21
C LYS A 102 -0.74 -11.88 -4.99
N GLU A 103 -0.60 -11.18 -6.12
CA GLU A 103 0.57 -11.32 -7.00
C GLU A 103 1.83 -10.78 -6.34
N ALA A 104 1.76 -9.60 -5.69
CA ALA A 104 2.89 -9.05 -4.94
C ALA A 104 3.42 -10.04 -3.90
N LYS A 105 2.55 -10.64 -3.09
CA LYS A 105 2.95 -11.62 -2.09
C LYS A 105 3.52 -12.89 -2.71
N ARG A 106 2.93 -13.38 -3.82
CA ARG A 106 3.45 -14.54 -4.54
C ARG A 106 4.88 -14.29 -5.04
N ILE A 107 5.12 -13.14 -5.67
CA ILE A 107 6.44 -12.74 -6.16
C ILE A 107 7.43 -12.61 -5.00
N LEU A 108 7.06 -11.92 -3.94
CA LEU A 108 7.93 -11.69 -2.78
C LEU A 108 8.29 -13.01 -2.08
N SER A 109 7.31 -13.88 -1.84
CA SER A 109 7.53 -15.19 -1.22
C SER A 109 8.40 -16.10 -2.09
N ALA A 110 8.22 -16.10 -3.41
CA ALA A 110 9.04 -16.87 -4.34
C ALA A 110 10.50 -16.38 -4.40
N ASN A 111 10.81 -15.21 -3.83
CA ASN A 111 12.15 -14.64 -3.71
C ASN A 111 12.65 -14.63 -2.26
N ASP A 112 12.13 -15.52 -1.40
CA ASP A 112 12.55 -15.73 -0.02
C ASP A 112 12.39 -14.47 0.87
N LEU A 113 11.38 -13.63 0.60
CA LEU A 113 11.03 -12.53 1.49
C LEU A 113 9.90 -12.95 2.43
N ASN A 114 10.04 -12.62 3.71
CA ASN A 114 8.99 -12.84 4.70
C ASN A 114 7.78 -11.97 4.42
N VAL A 115 6.69 -12.56 3.97
CA VAL A 115 5.37 -11.93 3.82
C VAL A 115 4.40 -12.54 4.81
N THR A 116 3.34 -11.82 5.20
CA THR A 116 2.26 -12.43 6.00
C THR A 116 1.66 -13.60 5.20
N PRO A 117 1.57 -14.82 5.81
CA PRO A 117 1.13 -16.02 5.09
C PRO A 117 -0.27 -15.87 4.51
N MET A 118 -0.43 -16.26 3.25
CA MET A 118 -1.73 -16.34 2.60
C MET A 118 -2.33 -17.73 2.81
N LEU A 119 -3.62 -17.77 3.02
CA LEU A 119 -4.45 -18.97 3.02
C LEU A 119 -5.22 -19.06 1.70
N ASP A 120 -5.83 -20.21 1.45
CA ASP A 120 -6.71 -20.37 0.31
C ASP A 120 -7.86 -19.36 0.38
N THR A 121 -8.13 -18.71 -0.73
CA THR A 121 -9.18 -17.70 -0.82
C THR A 121 -10.55 -18.36 -0.73
N PRO A 122 -11.39 -18.08 0.28
CA PRO A 122 -12.73 -18.62 0.37
C PRO A 122 -13.65 -18.00 -0.69
N HIS A 123 -14.54 -18.80 -1.24
CA HIS A 123 -15.55 -18.38 -2.22
C HIS A 123 -16.96 -18.31 -1.62
N SER A 124 -17.11 -18.80 -0.40
CA SER A 124 -18.37 -18.75 0.37
C SER A 124 -18.11 -18.46 1.84
N PHE A 125 -19.16 -18.06 2.56
CA PHE A 125 -19.07 -17.83 4.00
C PHE A 125 -18.76 -19.10 4.78
N ASP A 126 -19.24 -20.26 4.30
CA ASP A 126 -18.95 -21.56 4.92
C ASP A 126 -17.47 -21.94 4.73
N GLU A 127 -16.89 -21.71 3.55
CA GLU A 127 -15.47 -21.91 3.31
C GLU A 127 -14.61 -20.95 4.18
N LEU A 128 -15.06 -19.71 4.35
CA LEU A 128 -14.42 -18.77 5.26
C LEU A 128 -14.42 -19.28 6.70
N ALA A 129 -15.57 -19.80 7.18
CA ALA A 129 -15.68 -20.40 8.50
C ALA A 129 -14.77 -21.64 8.66
N GLN A 130 -14.67 -22.46 7.62
CA GLN A 130 -13.80 -23.63 7.59
C GLN A 130 -12.32 -23.23 7.67
N ALA A 131 -11.88 -22.28 6.84
CA ALA A 131 -10.51 -21.77 6.86
C ALA A 131 -10.13 -21.18 8.23
N LEU A 132 -11.03 -20.40 8.82
CA LEU A 132 -10.85 -19.80 10.16
C LEU A 132 -10.82 -20.84 11.28
N SER A 133 -11.46 -21.99 11.09
CA SER A 133 -11.44 -23.07 12.08
C SER A 133 -10.05 -23.67 12.29
N GLY A 134 -9.17 -23.56 11.27
CA GLY A 134 -7.76 -23.93 11.34
C GLY A 134 -6.84 -22.84 11.91
N CYS A 135 -7.34 -21.60 12.04
CA CYS A 135 -6.54 -20.43 12.39
C CYS A 135 -6.81 -19.95 13.82
N SER A 136 -6.06 -20.44 14.80
CA SER A 136 -6.26 -20.06 16.22
C SER A 136 -6.08 -18.57 16.50
N ARG A 137 -5.27 -17.86 15.72
CA ARG A 137 -4.98 -16.43 15.87
C ARG A 137 -5.98 -15.54 15.14
N GLY A 138 -6.77 -16.09 14.20
CA GLY A 138 -7.67 -15.36 13.29
C GLY A 138 -7.00 -15.00 11.98
N CYS A 139 -7.73 -14.29 11.10
CA CYS A 139 -7.28 -13.95 9.77
C CYS A 139 -7.68 -12.53 9.37
N PHE A 140 -7.03 -12.01 8.35
CA PHE A 140 -7.44 -10.81 7.63
C PHE A 140 -8.01 -11.18 6.26
N LEU A 141 -9.27 -10.82 6.01
CA LEU A 141 -9.86 -10.87 4.67
C LEU A 141 -9.76 -9.45 4.08
N LYS A 142 -9.18 -9.32 2.88
CA LYS A 142 -8.89 -8.03 2.23
C LYS A 142 -9.25 -8.09 0.76
N PRO A 143 -9.76 -7.00 0.15
CA PRO A 143 -9.86 -6.88 -1.29
C PRO A 143 -8.48 -7.09 -1.95
N ARG A 144 -8.45 -7.76 -3.10
CA ARG A 144 -7.22 -7.98 -3.87
C ARG A 144 -6.56 -6.67 -4.29
N TYR A 145 -7.37 -5.70 -4.71
CA TYR A 145 -6.95 -4.36 -5.13
C TYR A 145 -7.44 -3.30 -4.13
N GLY A 146 -6.82 -2.14 -4.11
CA GLY A 146 -7.20 -1.01 -3.27
C GLY A 146 -6.20 -0.70 -2.17
N SER A 147 -6.42 0.44 -1.51
CA SER A 147 -5.52 1.04 -0.52
C SER A 147 -6.29 1.60 0.69
N GLY A 148 -5.56 2.14 1.69
CA GLY A 148 -6.18 2.87 2.80
C GLY A 148 -7.04 2.03 3.75
N ALA A 149 -6.81 0.74 3.86
CA ALA A 149 -7.62 -0.22 4.63
C ALA A 149 -9.06 -0.36 4.13
N GLY A 150 -9.33 0.03 2.87
CA GLY A 150 -10.66 -0.13 2.27
C GLY A 150 -11.08 -1.59 2.21
N GLY A 151 -12.23 -1.93 2.79
CA GLY A 151 -12.78 -3.28 2.79
C GLY A 151 -12.07 -4.31 3.67
N ILE A 152 -11.15 -3.89 4.53
CA ILE A 152 -10.44 -4.80 5.43
C ILE A 152 -11.37 -5.41 6.48
N MET A 153 -11.23 -6.71 6.73
CA MET A 153 -11.91 -7.42 7.82
C MET A 153 -10.88 -8.23 8.61
N ALA A 154 -10.66 -7.87 9.87
CA ALA A 154 -9.88 -8.65 10.83
C ALA A 154 -10.81 -9.59 11.59
N ILE A 155 -10.71 -10.89 11.38
CA ILE A 155 -11.70 -11.88 11.75
C ILE A 155 -11.12 -12.88 12.75
N ARG A 156 -11.84 -13.12 13.84
CA ARG A 156 -11.65 -14.26 14.73
C ARG A 156 -12.92 -15.08 14.78
N TYR A 157 -12.78 -16.40 14.74
CA TYR A 157 -13.89 -17.33 14.80
C TYR A 157 -13.60 -18.43 15.84
N GLN A 158 -14.58 -18.72 16.67
CA GLN A 158 -14.55 -19.83 17.63
C GLN A 158 -15.53 -20.92 17.18
N PRO A 159 -15.09 -21.99 16.51
CA PRO A 159 -15.97 -22.97 15.88
C PRO A 159 -16.93 -23.65 16.85
N ARG A 160 -16.41 -24.07 18.04
CA ARG A 160 -17.21 -24.77 19.05
C ARG A 160 -18.43 -23.98 19.56
N GLN A 161 -18.32 -22.65 19.58
CA GLN A 161 -19.35 -21.75 20.08
C GLN A 161 -20.04 -20.98 18.95
N LYS A 162 -19.62 -21.17 17.70
CA LYS A 162 -20.05 -20.40 16.53
C LYS A 162 -19.98 -18.88 16.76
N LYS A 163 -18.94 -18.44 17.50
CA LYS A 163 -18.78 -17.03 17.85
C LYS A 163 -17.82 -16.34 16.90
N TRP A 164 -18.28 -15.23 16.34
CA TRP A 164 -17.53 -14.33 15.48
C TRP A 164 -17.13 -13.06 16.23
N VAL A 165 -15.94 -12.57 15.95
CA VAL A 165 -15.52 -11.20 16.27
C VAL A 165 -14.83 -10.66 15.04
N VAL A 166 -15.40 -9.62 14.43
CA VAL A 166 -14.88 -8.98 13.23
C VAL A 166 -14.68 -7.50 13.50
N TYR A 167 -13.50 -7.01 13.12
CA TYR A 167 -13.19 -5.58 13.06
C TYR A 167 -13.03 -5.19 11.60
N THR A 168 -13.82 -4.21 11.14
CA THR A 168 -13.85 -3.83 9.73
C THR A 168 -14.12 -2.34 9.56
N THR A 169 -13.69 -1.79 8.41
CA THR A 169 -14.06 -0.44 7.96
C THR A 169 -15.41 -0.43 7.25
N LEU A 170 -15.98 -1.59 6.95
CA LEU A 170 -17.25 -1.71 6.23
C LEU A 170 -18.44 -1.57 7.16
N GLN A 171 -19.47 -0.87 6.66
CA GLN A 171 -20.78 -0.76 7.29
C GLN A 171 -21.86 -0.89 6.22
N LYS A 172 -22.85 -1.76 6.47
CA LYS A 172 -24.05 -1.84 5.64
C LYS A 172 -25.09 -0.86 6.16
N VAL A 173 -25.55 0.03 5.30
CA VAL A 173 -26.68 0.93 5.55
C VAL A 173 -27.70 0.67 4.44
N ASP A 174 -28.88 0.23 4.83
CA ASP A 174 -29.93 -0.24 3.91
C ASP A 174 -29.40 -1.32 2.97
N ARG A 175 -29.28 -1.03 1.69
CA ARG A 175 -28.78 -1.96 0.65
C ARG A 175 -27.35 -1.68 0.19
N VAL A 176 -26.72 -0.61 0.70
CA VAL A 176 -25.39 -0.17 0.30
C VAL A 176 -24.35 -0.52 1.36
N ILE A 177 -23.23 -1.06 0.94
CA ILE A 177 -22.07 -1.29 1.80
C ILE A 177 -21.12 -0.10 1.63
N HIS A 178 -20.86 0.60 2.72
CA HIS A 178 -19.96 1.74 2.77
C HIS A 178 -18.63 1.38 3.38
N ASN A 179 -17.54 1.85 2.77
CA ASN A 179 -16.23 1.87 3.38
C ASN A 179 -16.09 3.16 4.21
N THR A 180 -15.88 3.02 5.51
CA THR A 180 -15.83 4.15 6.44
C THR A 180 -14.42 4.37 6.97
N LYS A 181 -14.18 5.56 7.56
CA LYS A 181 -12.92 5.84 8.30
C LYS A 181 -12.98 5.38 9.76
N ARG A 182 -13.97 4.56 10.13
CA ARG A 182 -14.16 4.02 11.48
C ARG A 182 -14.03 2.51 11.45
N ILE A 183 -13.51 1.95 12.54
CA ILE A 183 -13.48 0.50 12.74
C ILE A 183 -14.74 0.10 13.51
N HIS A 184 -15.56 -0.72 12.89
CA HIS A 184 -16.75 -1.33 13.48
C HIS A 184 -16.40 -2.70 14.05
N ARG A 185 -16.94 -3.03 15.22
CA ARG A 185 -16.85 -4.36 15.81
C ARG A 185 -18.18 -5.08 15.64
N LEU A 186 -18.17 -6.19 14.93
CA LEU A 186 -19.33 -7.02 14.64
C LEU A 186 -19.17 -8.39 15.30
N THR A 187 -20.30 -8.95 15.78
CA THR A 187 -20.32 -10.27 16.43
C THR A 187 -21.47 -11.15 15.96
N LYS A 188 -22.44 -10.59 15.24
CA LYS A 188 -23.60 -11.33 14.73
C LYS A 188 -23.31 -11.73 13.29
N GLU A 189 -23.52 -13.01 12.99
CA GLU A 189 -23.30 -13.57 11.66
C GLU A 189 -24.08 -12.84 10.57
N GLN A 190 -25.33 -12.52 10.82
CA GLN A 190 -26.21 -11.78 9.89
C GLN A 190 -25.64 -10.41 9.47
N ASP A 191 -24.83 -9.77 10.32
CA ASP A 191 -24.21 -8.48 10.03
C ASP A 191 -22.87 -8.66 9.31
N ILE A 192 -22.19 -9.79 9.52
CA ILE A 192 -20.86 -10.11 8.99
C ILE A 192 -20.96 -10.69 7.58
N LEU A 193 -21.89 -11.64 7.37
CA LEU A 193 -22.04 -12.40 6.13
C LEU A 193 -22.09 -11.50 4.88
N PRO A 194 -22.99 -10.50 4.77
CA PRO A 194 -23.08 -9.69 3.56
C PRO A 194 -21.83 -8.86 3.29
N LEU A 195 -21.08 -8.48 4.34
CA LEU A 195 -19.83 -7.76 4.18
C LEU A 195 -18.70 -8.67 3.71
N ALA A 196 -18.60 -9.88 4.29
CA ALA A 196 -17.61 -10.86 3.90
C ALA A 196 -17.82 -11.31 2.45
N GLU A 197 -19.05 -11.58 2.04
CA GLU A 197 -19.40 -11.92 0.66
C GLU A 197 -19.01 -10.79 -0.30
N ALA A 198 -19.32 -9.54 0.02
CA ALA A 198 -18.95 -8.40 -0.80
C ALA A 198 -17.43 -8.29 -0.98
N VAL A 199 -16.64 -8.55 0.07
CA VAL A 199 -15.18 -8.56 -0.02
C VAL A 199 -14.69 -9.75 -0.82
N MET A 200 -15.23 -10.96 -0.62
CA MET A 200 -14.84 -12.15 -1.39
C MET A 200 -15.09 -11.99 -2.89
N HIS A 201 -16.18 -11.33 -3.29
CA HIS A 201 -16.48 -11.04 -4.70
C HIS A 201 -15.44 -10.13 -5.40
N THR A 202 -14.58 -9.43 -4.65
CA THR A 202 -13.46 -8.66 -5.24
C THR A 202 -12.25 -9.53 -5.62
N GLY A 203 -12.34 -10.86 -5.51
CA GLY A 203 -11.21 -11.77 -5.63
C GLY A 203 -10.26 -11.66 -4.43
N ALA A 204 -10.81 -11.44 -3.25
CA ALA A 204 -10.11 -11.16 -1.99
C ALA A 204 -8.94 -12.11 -1.69
N ILE A 205 -8.07 -11.68 -0.81
CA ILE A 205 -7.04 -12.52 -0.18
C ILE A 205 -7.40 -12.78 1.28
N LEU A 206 -7.09 -13.98 1.76
CA LEU A 206 -7.15 -14.34 3.16
C LEU A 206 -5.74 -14.52 3.72
N GLU A 207 -5.42 -13.82 4.80
CA GLU A 207 -4.06 -13.84 5.41
C GLU A 207 -4.15 -14.23 6.87
N GLU A 208 -3.16 -14.94 7.39
CA GLU A 208 -3.05 -15.19 8.82
C GLU A 208 -2.87 -13.90 9.61
N TRP A 209 -3.51 -13.83 10.77
CA TRP A 209 -3.33 -12.72 11.70
C TRP A 209 -2.07 -12.95 12.54
N ILE A 210 -0.94 -12.38 12.12
CA ILE A 210 0.28 -12.36 12.92
C ILE A 210 0.13 -11.29 14.02
N PRO A 211 0.30 -11.64 15.30
CA PRO A 211 0.29 -10.65 16.38
C PRO A 211 1.43 -9.67 16.22
N LYS A 212 1.11 -8.38 16.12
CA LYS A 212 2.10 -7.31 16.02
C LYS A 212 2.80 -7.09 17.36
N GLU A 213 4.06 -6.70 17.30
CA GLU A 213 4.79 -6.22 18.48
C GLU A 213 4.12 -4.95 19.06
N GLN A 214 4.46 -4.61 20.30
CA GLN A 214 3.82 -3.53 21.03
C GLN A 214 4.83 -2.48 21.50
N LEU A 215 4.39 -1.22 21.46
CA LEU A 215 5.04 -0.10 22.11
C LEU A 215 4.07 0.51 23.12
N GLN A 216 4.42 0.51 24.39
CA GLN A 216 3.59 1.07 25.48
C GLN A 216 2.13 0.52 25.51
N GLY A 217 1.95 -0.77 25.18
CA GLY A 217 0.65 -1.43 25.17
C GLY A 217 -0.18 -1.23 23.90
N GLU A 218 0.33 -0.50 22.91
CA GLU A 218 -0.29 -0.37 21.59
C GLU A 218 0.42 -1.26 20.57
N ASN A 219 -0.33 -1.97 19.73
CA ASN A 219 0.22 -2.72 18.60
C ASN A 219 0.78 -1.73 17.58
N TYR A 220 1.91 -2.06 16.96
CA TYR A 220 2.46 -1.21 15.92
C TYR A 220 2.83 -1.97 14.65
N ASP A 221 2.87 -1.27 13.57
CA ASP A 221 3.56 -1.63 12.33
C ASP A 221 4.32 -0.42 11.79
N LEU A 222 5.07 -0.68 10.73
CA LEU A 222 5.95 0.29 10.12
C LEU A 222 5.48 0.60 8.70
N ARG A 223 5.43 1.90 8.34
CA ARG A 223 5.47 2.34 6.96
C ARG A 223 6.91 2.73 6.65
N VAL A 224 7.59 1.93 5.86
CA VAL A 224 8.97 2.17 5.43
C VAL A 224 8.95 2.73 4.01
N VAL A 225 9.39 3.97 3.86
CA VAL A 225 9.60 4.58 2.54
C VAL A 225 10.96 4.16 2.04
N SER A 226 10.98 3.34 0.99
CA SER A 226 12.18 2.71 0.47
C SER A 226 12.38 3.02 -1.00
N GLY A 227 13.59 3.44 -1.35
CA GLY A 227 14.12 3.31 -2.69
C GLY A 227 14.77 1.94 -2.91
N GLU A 228 15.33 1.73 -4.10
CA GLU A 228 16.09 0.50 -4.44
C GLU A 228 17.36 0.34 -3.58
N GLU A 229 18.00 1.44 -3.19
CA GLU A 229 19.30 1.43 -2.50
C GLU A 229 19.22 1.96 -1.08
N GLU A 230 18.32 2.87 -0.79
CA GLU A 230 18.25 3.61 0.48
C GLU A 230 16.85 3.58 1.08
N ILE A 231 16.81 3.67 2.40
CA ILE A 231 15.58 3.94 3.15
C ILE A 231 15.47 5.44 3.36
N ASP A 232 14.38 6.02 2.88
CA ASP A 232 14.13 7.45 3.00
C ASP A 232 13.59 7.81 4.37
N TYR A 233 12.62 7.04 4.87
CA TYR A 233 11.95 7.33 6.13
C TYR A 233 11.23 6.11 6.68
N VAL A 234 11.05 6.07 8.01
CA VAL A 234 10.24 5.05 8.70
C VAL A 234 9.25 5.73 9.63
N VAL A 235 7.97 5.41 9.47
CA VAL A 235 6.90 5.81 10.39
C VAL A 235 6.45 4.60 11.17
N VAL A 236 6.36 4.75 12.49
CA VAL A 236 5.72 3.78 13.37
C VAL A 236 4.25 4.15 13.50
N ARG A 237 3.35 3.22 13.15
CA ARG A 237 1.90 3.42 13.22
C ARG A 237 1.34 2.60 14.36
N CYS A 238 0.82 3.24 15.40
CA CYS A 238 0.36 2.60 16.64
C CYS A 238 -1.17 2.57 16.72
N SER A 239 -1.71 1.47 17.24
CA SER A 239 -3.14 1.30 17.50
C SER A 239 -3.40 0.32 18.66
N LYS A 240 -4.47 0.52 19.40
CA LYS A 240 -4.96 -0.47 20.37
C LYS A 240 -5.52 -1.73 19.70
N GLY A 241 -5.94 -1.63 18.43
CA GLY A 241 -6.46 -2.73 17.63
C GLY A 241 -5.44 -3.42 16.74
N GLY A 242 -5.89 -4.37 15.91
CA GLY A 242 -5.02 -5.04 14.93
C GLY A 242 -4.75 -4.22 13.66
N ILE A 243 -5.57 -3.20 13.39
CA ILE A 243 -5.49 -2.34 12.21
C ILE A 243 -4.83 -1.02 12.62
N THR A 244 -3.68 -0.70 12.05
CA THR A 244 -2.78 0.39 12.46
C THR A 244 -2.72 1.56 11.47
N ASN A 245 -3.48 1.52 10.39
CA ASN A 245 -3.48 2.56 9.34
C ASN A 245 -3.80 3.95 9.92
N LEU A 246 -2.96 4.96 9.64
CA LEU A 246 -3.12 6.33 10.16
C LEU A 246 -4.40 7.01 9.69
N HIS A 247 -4.92 6.64 8.53
CA HIS A 247 -6.22 7.15 8.02
C HIS A 247 -7.41 6.80 8.92
N LEU A 248 -7.24 5.89 9.88
CA LEU A 248 -8.25 5.47 10.85
C LEU A 248 -8.07 6.14 12.22
N ASN A 249 -7.48 7.34 12.26
CA ASN A 249 -7.19 8.11 13.47
C ASN A 249 -6.27 7.38 14.47
N ASN A 250 -5.35 6.57 13.96
CA ASN A 250 -4.30 5.95 14.75
C ASN A 250 -3.10 6.89 14.94
N ASN A 251 -2.25 6.59 15.93
CA ASN A 251 -1.14 7.43 16.32
C ASN A 251 0.13 7.15 15.50
N ALA A 252 0.86 8.19 15.13
CA ALA A 252 2.21 8.07 14.61
C ALA A 252 3.24 8.25 15.73
N ARG A 253 4.36 7.48 15.68
CA ARG A 253 5.51 7.59 16.57
C ARG A 253 6.78 7.65 15.76
N LEU A 254 7.85 8.12 16.39
CA LEU A 254 9.15 8.18 15.75
C LEU A 254 9.82 6.80 15.73
N TRP A 255 10.56 6.53 14.66
CA TRP A 255 11.35 5.31 14.51
C TRP A 255 12.37 5.12 15.65
N SER A 256 12.94 6.22 16.15
CA SER A 256 13.90 6.21 17.27
C SER A 256 13.29 5.81 18.63
N GLU A 257 11.97 5.87 18.78
CA GLU A 257 11.28 5.47 20.01
C GLU A 257 11.19 3.94 20.18
N LEU A 258 11.38 3.17 19.10
CA LEU A 258 11.29 1.71 19.18
C LEU A 258 12.54 1.11 19.82
N PRO A 259 12.39 0.22 20.82
CA PRO A 259 13.50 -0.46 21.50
C PRO A 259 14.03 -1.63 20.68
N LEU A 260 14.28 -1.42 19.37
CA LEU A 260 14.80 -2.44 18.48
C LEU A 260 16.33 -2.39 18.43
N SER A 261 16.96 -3.55 18.41
CA SER A 261 18.40 -3.66 18.16
C SER A 261 18.76 -3.17 16.75
N GLU A 262 20.00 -2.76 16.56
CA GLU A 262 20.48 -2.34 15.24
C GLU A 262 20.38 -3.48 14.21
N ASP A 263 20.60 -4.73 14.62
CA ASP A 263 20.44 -5.90 13.76
C ASP A 263 19.00 -6.03 13.23
N VAL A 264 17.99 -5.89 14.09
CA VAL A 264 16.58 -5.90 13.67
C VAL A 264 16.27 -4.76 12.69
N ARG A 265 16.81 -3.56 12.97
CA ARG A 265 16.67 -2.40 12.08
C ARG A 265 17.25 -2.66 10.70
N GLN A 266 18.46 -3.21 10.64
CA GLN A 266 19.13 -3.55 9.38
C GLN A 266 18.40 -4.65 8.61
N ARG A 267 17.86 -5.66 9.29
CA ARG A 267 17.02 -6.70 8.65
C ARG A 267 15.76 -6.09 8.02
N ILE A 268 15.10 -5.15 8.70
CA ILE A 268 13.93 -4.45 8.15
C ILE A 268 14.31 -3.63 6.90
N TYR A 269 15.43 -2.89 6.96
CA TYR A 269 15.91 -2.10 5.83
C TYR A 269 16.24 -2.96 4.62
N LEU A 270 16.94 -4.07 4.86
CA LEU A 270 17.28 -5.02 3.79
C LEU A 270 16.02 -5.65 3.17
N LEU A 271 15.07 -6.07 4.02
CA LEU A 271 13.80 -6.65 3.60
C LEU A 271 13.03 -5.66 2.69
N CYS A 272 12.91 -4.39 3.09
CA CYS A 272 12.18 -3.39 2.33
C CYS A 272 12.84 -3.05 0.99
N ARG A 273 14.17 -2.85 0.95
CA ARG A 273 14.91 -2.61 -0.29
C ARG A 273 14.80 -3.79 -1.25
N LYS A 274 14.93 -5.02 -0.73
CA LYS A 274 14.78 -6.23 -1.52
C LYS A 274 13.35 -6.34 -2.09
N ALA A 275 12.32 -6.00 -1.30
CA ALA A 275 10.93 -6.03 -1.74
C ALA A 275 10.67 -5.05 -2.89
N VAL A 276 11.15 -3.80 -2.78
CA VAL A 276 11.01 -2.78 -3.82
C VAL A 276 11.67 -3.25 -5.13
N ARG A 277 12.91 -3.76 -5.06
CA ARG A 277 13.64 -4.31 -6.22
C ARG A 277 12.94 -5.52 -6.85
N THR A 278 12.50 -6.46 -6.02
CA THR A 278 11.87 -7.72 -6.48
C THR A 278 10.58 -7.44 -7.26
N LEU A 279 9.83 -6.38 -6.89
CA LEU A 279 8.64 -5.94 -7.62
C LEU A 279 8.96 -5.01 -8.81
N GLY A 280 10.23 -4.77 -9.13
CA GLY A 280 10.63 -3.86 -10.22
C GLY A 280 10.35 -2.38 -9.95
N LEU A 281 10.06 -2.03 -8.69
CA LEU A 281 9.84 -0.64 -8.28
C LEU A 281 11.17 0.06 -8.02
N ARG A 282 11.22 1.37 -8.24
CA ARG A 282 12.34 2.24 -7.84
C ARG A 282 12.10 2.89 -6.49
N TYR A 283 10.83 3.12 -6.15
CA TYR A 283 10.37 3.67 -4.88
C TYR A 283 9.08 3.00 -4.46
N GLY A 284 8.93 2.75 -3.17
CA GLY A 284 7.69 2.21 -2.62
C GLY A 284 7.54 2.48 -1.13
N GLY A 285 6.31 2.40 -0.66
CA GLY A 285 5.98 2.37 0.76
C GLY A 285 5.73 0.93 1.19
N VAL A 286 6.64 0.35 1.96
CA VAL A 286 6.54 -1.02 2.44
C VAL A 286 5.91 -1.03 3.82
N ASP A 287 4.81 -1.75 3.98
CA ASP A 287 4.18 -1.97 5.28
C ASP A 287 4.75 -3.23 5.92
N VAL A 288 5.38 -3.08 7.08
CA VAL A 288 6.08 -4.15 7.80
C VAL A 288 5.53 -4.28 9.21
N LEU A 289 5.18 -5.47 9.63
CA LEU A 289 4.98 -5.81 11.03
C LEU A 289 6.19 -6.58 11.57
N ILE A 290 6.39 -6.49 12.88
CA ILE A 290 7.28 -7.37 13.63
C ILE A 290 6.39 -8.31 14.43
N GLU A 291 6.61 -9.62 14.31
CA GLU A 291 5.86 -10.61 15.07
C GLU A 291 6.22 -10.51 16.55
N ARG A 292 5.21 -10.45 17.40
CA ARG A 292 5.37 -10.28 18.84
C ARG A 292 6.26 -11.35 19.46
N GLY A 293 7.30 -10.88 20.13
CA GLY A 293 8.23 -11.73 20.88
C GLY A 293 9.23 -12.53 20.04
N THR A 294 9.35 -12.24 18.72
CA THR A 294 10.26 -12.97 17.85
C THR A 294 11.30 -12.12 17.13
N ASP A 295 11.14 -10.80 17.11
CA ASP A 295 11.93 -9.87 16.30
C ASP A 295 11.92 -10.18 14.78
N THR A 296 10.95 -10.96 14.31
CA THR A 296 10.85 -11.36 12.91
C THR A 296 9.98 -10.36 12.14
N PRO A 297 10.54 -9.66 11.13
CA PRO A 297 9.76 -8.75 10.31
C PRO A 297 9.04 -9.50 9.18
N TYR A 298 7.80 -9.11 8.91
CA TYR A 298 6.97 -9.59 7.80
C TYR A 298 6.44 -8.42 6.99
N ILE A 299 6.51 -8.50 5.67
CA ILE A 299 5.86 -7.57 4.77
C ILE A 299 4.35 -7.83 4.79
N ILE A 300 3.58 -6.79 5.07
CA ILE A 300 2.11 -6.80 4.97
C ILE A 300 1.70 -6.51 3.53
N GLU A 301 2.20 -5.41 2.96
CA GLU A 301 1.97 -4.99 1.58
C GLU A 301 3.07 -4.04 1.09
N VAL A 302 3.17 -3.87 -0.23
CA VAL A 302 4.04 -2.88 -0.87
C VAL A 302 3.18 -1.96 -1.71
N ASN A 303 3.27 -0.66 -1.42
CA ASN A 303 2.54 0.39 -2.12
C ASN A 303 3.50 1.07 -3.09
N GLY A 304 3.39 0.79 -4.40
CA GLY A 304 4.32 1.30 -5.42
C GLY A 304 4.35 2.82 -5.54
N GLN A 305 3.32 3.50 -5.07
CA GLN A 305 3.23 4.97 -5.11
C GLN A 305 3.17 5.60 -3.71
N GLY A 306 3.33 4.82 -2.67
CA GLY A 306 3.31 5.11 -1.24
C GLY A 306 2.78 6.49 -0.81
N ASP A 307 2.09 6.58 0.31
CA ASP A 307 1.73 7.89 0.87
C ASP A 307 2.88 8.38 1.75
N HIS A 308 3.52 9.48 1.34
CA HIS A 308 4.70 10.04 2.01
C HIS A 308 4.42 11.35 2.75
N ILE A 309 3.19 11.88 2.68
CA ILE A 309 2.85 13.22 3.18
C ILE A 309 3.13 13.37 4.67
N TYR A 310 2.74 12.39 5.46
CA TYR A 310 2.91 12.48 6.91
C TYR A 310 4.38 12.58 7.33
N GLN A 311 5.26 11.96 6.56
CA GLN A 311 6.69 11.98 6.84
C GLN A 311 7.33 13.30 6.43
N ASP A 312 6.92 13.84 5.29
CA ASP A 312 7.47 15.08 4.78
C ASP A 312 7.07 16.30 5.62
N MET A 313 5.96 16.26 6.35
CA MET A 313 5.63 17.30 7.32
C MET A 313 6.67 17.44 8.42
N TYR A 314 7.30 16.33 8.83
CA TYR A 314 8.34 16.33 9.88
C TYR A 314 9.76 16.43 9.33
N ALA A 315 9.97 16.06 8.08
CA ALA A 315 11.27 15.97 7.44
C ALA A 315 11.53 17.07 6.39
N HIS A 316 10.75 18.15 6.40
CA HIS A 316 10.90 19.30 5.50
C HIS A 316 10.98 18.92 4.02
N ASN A 317 10.07 18.08 3.55
CA ASN A 317 9.99 17.60 2.17
C ASN A 317 11.26 16.86 1.68
N SER A 318 11.93 16.15 2.58
CA SER A 318 13.20 15.47 2.31
C SER A 318 13.04 14.33 1.33
N ILE A 319 11.91 13.59 1.38
CA ILE A 319 11.64 12.41 0.55
C ILE A 319 11.55 12.82 -0.92
N TYR A 320 10.70 13.78 -1.26
CA TYR A 320 10.53 14.23 -2.64
C TYR A 320 11.76 14.98 -3.16
N THR A 321 12.44 15.75 -2.30
CA THR A 321 13.73 16.37 -2.62
C THR A 321 14.75 15.30 -3.02
N ARG A 322 14.83 14.18 -2.28
CA ARG A 322 15.74 13.08 -2.62
C ARG A 322 15.31 12.38 -3.91
N GLN A 323 14.02 12.11 -4.11
CA GLN A 323 13.53 11.52 -5.35
C GLN A 323 13.95 12.36 -6.57
N ILE A 324 13.76 13.67 -6.53
CA ILE A 324 14.14 14.57 -7.63
C ILE A 324 15.66 14.57 -7.84
N ARG A 325 16.46 14.61 -6.78
CA ARG A 325 17.93 14.50 -6.89
C ARG A 325 18.36 13.19 -7.55
N THR A 326 17.73 12.08 -7.19
CA THR A 326 18.01 10.76 -7.77
C THR A 326 17.62 10.72 -9.25
N ILE A 327 16.46 11.29 -9.62
CA ILE A 327 16.04 11.43 -11.00
C ILE A 327 17.10 12.22 -11.79
N LYS A 328 17.51 13.38 -11.29
CA LYS A 328 18.54 14.21 -11.93
C LYS A 328 19.85 13.45 -12.10
N LYS A 329 20.35 12.84 -11.04
CA LYS A 329 21.60 12.07 -11.08
C LYS A 329 21.56 10.94 -12.11
N LYS A 330 20.41 10.25 -12.25
CA LYS A 330 20.29 9.08 -13.12
C LYS A 330 20.12 9.47 -14.60
N TYR A 331 19.38 10.52 -14.87
CA TYR A 331 18.91 10.83 -16.22
C TYR A 331 19.50 12.13 -16.83
N ASP A 332 20.06 13.07 -16.02
CA ASP A 332 20.77 14.24 -16.55
C ASP A 332 22.18 13.89 -17.05
N HIS A 333 22.73 12.72 -16.68
CA HIS A 333 24.08 12.27 -17.11
C HIS A 333 24.08 11.37 -18.34
N ALA A 334 22.93 11.10 -18.95
CA ALA A 334 22.84 10.31 -20.17
C ALA A 334 23.30 11.06 -21.42
N ASP A 335 23.63 12.35 -21.29
CA ASP A 335 24.12 13.22 -22.39
C ASP A 335 25.65 13.52 -22.32
N ARG A 336 26.45 12.70 -21.62
CA ARG A 336 27.91 12.84 -21.65
C ARG A 336 28.60 11.61 -22.19
#